data_fd8a8b55f72f2ca09e0df4025c7c9412
#
_entry.id   fd8a8b55f72f2ca09e0df4025c7c9412
#
_cell.length_a   1.000
_cell.length_b   1.000
_cell.length_c   1.000
_cell.angle_alpha   90.00
_cell.angle_beta   90.00
_cell.angle_gamma   90.00
#
_symmetry.space_group_name_H-M   'P 1'
#
loop_
_entity.id
_entity.type
_entity.pdbx_description
1 polymer ?
#
loop_
_entity_poly.entity_id
_entity_poly.type
_entity_poly.pdbx_seq_one_letter_code
_entity_poly.pdbx_strand_id
1 'polypeptide(L)'
;MACTTILVGKNASYDGSTMIARNDDSGSGHFTAKKFVVVQPEEHPAVYKSVLSHVEIPLPGDPMRMTAMPNAVEGKGIWAAAGVNAANVGMTATETITSNPRVLGADPLVVYQPAMGDTPEVPGGIGEEDIVYLVLPYIHSAREGVERLGRLLETYGTYEMNGIAFQDVHEIWWLETIGGHHWMARRVPDDSYVVMPNQLGIDSFDLDDAYGDKKDYMCSADLREFIAANHLDLSLDGSLNPRDAFGSHDDADHVYNTPRAWYMLRTLNPNTWVWDGPDADYTPRSDDLPWCMVPEKKLTPEDVKYVLSSHYQGTPYDPYASYGDKSQRGMYRSIGINRNDFMALIQIRPDVPAEQSAIEWVAYASNAFNTMVPFYANVTTTPEYLSCTTKEVSTDSFYWVSRMIAAMTDASYSKSLIHAERYELGVLSASRALIHQYDSKLIAEPDAGQRAALRVEANEAIAKALKARAADTLDKVLFELSSGMKNAFARSDA
;
A
#
# COMPACT_ATOMS: atom_id res chain seq x y z
N MET A 1 0.47 -9.43 -7.00
CA MET A 1 -0.32 -8.28 -7.54
C MET A 1 0.59 -7.09 -7.73
N ALA A 2 0.20 -6.08 -8.50
CA ALA A 2 1.09 -4.98 -8.90
C ALA A 2 0.78 -3.73 -8.09
N CYS A 3 1.43 -3.53 -6.98
CA CYS A 3 1.20 -2.46 -6.02
C CYS A 3 2.20 -1.30 -6.15
N THR A 4 2.10 -0.28 -5.34
CA THR A 4 3.09 0.80 -5.17
C THR A 4 3.02 1.28 -3.73
N THR A 5 4.16 1.31 -3.05
CA THR A 5 4.27 1.66 -1.63
C THR A 5 5.12 2.92 -1.44
N ILE A 6 4.76 3.75 -0.46
CA ILE A 6 5.58 4.85 0.05
C ILE A 6 5.58 4.81 1.58
N LEU A 7 6.76 5.02 2.17
CA LEU A 7 6.98 5.08 3.61
C LEU A 7 7.57 6.43 3.95
N VAL A 8 7.12 7.07 5.02
CA VAL A 8 7.58 8.42 5.41
C VAL A 8 7.96 8.42 6.89
N GLY A 9 9.25 8.62 7.15
CA GLY A 9 9.80 8.73 8.49
C GLY A 9 9.25 9.94 9.26
N LYS A 10 9.23 9.85 10.58
CA LYS A 10 8.60 10.85 11.46
C LYS A 10 9.16 12.26 11.29
N ASN A 11 10.46 12.40 11.02
CA ASN A 11 11.07 13.72 10.80
C ASN A 11 10.90 14.22 9.35
N ALA A 12 10.51 13.36 8.41
CA ALA A 12 10.15 13.73 7.05
C ALA A 12 8.69 14.15 6.92
N SER A 13 7.82 13.76 7.86
CA SER A 13 6.40 14.14 7.87
C SER A 13 6.16 15.54 8.45
N TYR A 14 5.00 16.13 8.11
CA TYR A 14 4.65 17.51 8.48
C TYR A 14 4.37 17.71 9.97
N ASP A 15 3.92 16.67 10.67
CA ASP A 15 3.47 16.69 12.06
C ASP A 15 4.21 15.71 12.98
N GLY A 16 5.29 15.12 12.51
CA GLY A 16 6.05 14.13 13.27
C GLY A 16 5.47 12.72 13.26
N SER A 17 4.39 12.48 12.52
CA SER A 17 3.81 11.14 12.34
C SER A 17 4.75 10.23 11.55
N THR A 18 4.75 8.94 11.85
CA THR A 18 5.14 7.93 10.87
C THR A 18 3.99 7.71 9.89
N MET A 19 4.29 7.49 8.61
CA MET A 19 3.26 7.17 7.61
C MET A 19 3.72 6.02 6.71
N ILE A 20 2.86 5.03 6.52
CA ILE A 20 3.01 4.00 5.49
C ILE A 20 1.80 3.99 4.59
N ALA A 21 2.02 3.89 3.29
CA ALA A 21 0.91 3.91 2.33
C ALA A 21 1.15 2.96 1.17
N ARG A 22 0.06 2.36 0.68
CA ARG A 22 0.09 1.38 -0.40
C ARG A 22 -1.14 1.49 -1.30
N ASN A 23 -0.90 1.38 -2.61
CA ASN A 23 -1.91 0.99 -3.58
C ASN A 23 -2.03 -0.53 -3.62
N ASP A 24 -3.24 -1.06 -3.65
CA ASP A 24 -3.54 -2.44 -3.95
C ASP A 24 -4.08 -2.52 -5.38
N ASP A 25 -3.34 -3.15 -6.29
CA ASP A 25 -3.69 -3.20 -7.71
C ASP A 25 -3.90 -4.65 -8.16
N SER A 26 -5.07 -4.97 -8.63
CA SER A 26 -5.40 -6.28 -9.22
C SER A 26 -4.58 -6.58 -10.49
N GLY A 27 -4.61 -7.82 -10.93
CA GLY A 27 -4.05 -8.25 -12.21
C GLY A 27 -4.70 -7.54 -13.40
N SER A 28 -4.00 -7.53 -14.56
CA SER A 28 -4.47 -6.87 -15.77
C SER A 28 -5.86 -7.39 -16.19
N GLY A 29 -6.78 -6.46 -16.48
CA GLY A 29 -8.16 -6.77 -16.86
C GLY A 29 -9.09 -7.16 -15.70
N HIS A 30 -8.62 -7.09 -14.45
CA HIS A 30 -9.40 -7.42 -13.26
C HIS A 30 -9.41 -6.27 -12.26
N PHE A 31 -10.35 -6.32 -11.33
CA PHE A 31 -10.36 -5.55 -10.09
C PHE A 31 -11.08 -6.37 -9.00
N THR A 32 -10.73 -6.10 -7.75
CA THR A 32 -11.28 -6.81 -6.59
C THR A 32 -12.03 -5.83 -5.70
N ALA A 33 -13.30 -6.10 -5.45
CA ALA A 33 -14.08 -5.27 -4.53
C ALA A 33 -13.56 -5.48 -3.10
N LYS A 34 -13.28 -4.36 -2.41
CA LYS A 34 -12.75 -4.31 -1.05
C LYS A 34 -13.75 -3.65 -0.11
N LYS A 35 -13.59 -3.90 1.16
CA LYS A 35 -14.34 -3.25 2.24
C LYS A 35 -13.41 -2.87 3.38
N PHE A 36 -13.77 -1.86 4.17
CA PHE A 36 -13.03 -1.44 5.35
C PHE A 36 -13.78 -1.92 6.60
N VAL A 37 -13.15 -2.77 7.39
CA VAL A 37 -13.79 -3.43 8.54
C VAL A 37 -12.91 -3.41 9.78
N VAL A 38 -13.51 -3.67 10.93
CA VAL A 38 -12.81 -4.04 12.17
C VAL A 38 -12.95 -5.55 12.34
N VAL A 39 -11.85 -6.23 12.59
CA VAL A 39 -11.79 -7.64 12.98
C VAL A 39 -11.64 -7.70 14.49
N GLN A 40 -12.59 -8.35 15.15
CA GLN A 40 -12.59 -8.48 16.62
C GLN A 40 -11.70 -9.65 17.07
N PRO A 41 -11.19 -9.64 18.32
CA PRO A 41 -10.35 -10.72 18.84
C PRO A 41 -10.98 -12.12 18.72
N GLU A 42 -12.28 -12.22 18.96
CA GLU A 42 -13.04 -13.47 18.91
C GLU A 42 -13.27 -14.02 17.50
N GLU A 43 -13.00 -13.23 16.46
CA GLU A 43 -13.11 -13.65 15.06
C GLU A 43 -11.85 -14.37 14.56
N HIS A 44 -10.77 -14.37 15.36
CA HIS A 44 -9.54 -15.07 15.02
C HIS A 44 -9.63 -16.56 15.39
N PRO A 45 -9.36 -17.48 14.44
CA PRO A 45 -9.39 -18.92 14.72
C PRO A 45 -8.15 -19.34 15.52
N ALA A 46 -8.24 -20.46 16.24
CA ALA A 46 -7.07 -21.05 16.91
C ALA A 46 -6.02 -21.59 15.91
N VAL A 47 -6.45 -21.99 14.71
CA VAL A 47 -5.60 -22.41 13.59
C VAL A 47 -6.06 -21.67 12.34
N TYR A 48 -5.16 -20.89 11.75
CA TYR A 48 -5.40 -20.25 10.46
C TYR A 48 -5.20 -21.28 9.35
N LYS A 49 -6.05 -21.22 8.32
CA LYS A 49 -5.90 -22.02 7.10
C LYS A 49 -5.99 -21.09 5.88
N SER A 50 -4.93 -21.06 5.07
CA SER A 50 -4.92 -20.33 3.80
C SER A 50 -5.90 -20.95 2.81
N VAL A 51 -6.61 -20.11 2.06
CA VAL A 51 -7.50 -20.54 0.96
C VAL A 51 -6.69 -20.88 -0.28
N LEU A 52 -5.55 -20.21 -0.51
CA LEU A 52 -4.74 -20.39 -1.72
C LEU A 52 -3.70 -21.50 -1.57
N SER A 53 -2.96 -21.49 -0.48
CA SER A 53 -1.83 -22.39 -0.27
C SER A 53 -2.18 -23.61 0.58
N HIS A 54 -3.33 -23.62 1.24
CA HIS A 54 -3.76 -24.65 2.19
C HIS A 54 -2.85 -24.83 3.42
N VAL A 55 -1.88 -23.92 3.64
CA VAL A 55 -1.05 -23.97 4.85
C VAL A 55 -1.92 -23.78 6.09
N GLU A 56 -1.65 -24.57 7.12
CA GLU A 56 -2.30 -24.47 8.42
C GLU A 56 -1.29 -23.99 9.48
N ILE A 57 -1.63 -22.91 10.16
CA ILE A 57 -0.74 -22.23 11.11
C ILE A 57 -1.45 -22.04 12.46
N PRO A 58 -0.96 -22.65 13.54
CA PRO A 58 -1.46 -22.37 14.88
C PRO A 58 -1.23 -20.90 15.24
N LEU A 59 -2.29 -20.22 15.74
CA LEU A 59 -2.22 -18.84 16.14
C LEU A 59 -2.09 -18.69 17.65
N PRO A 60 -1.44 -17.61 18.16
CA PRO A 60 -1.46 -17.27 19.59
C PRO A 60 -2.88 -17.06 20.10
N GLY A 61 -3.10 -17.29 21.41
CA GLY A 61 -4.43 -17.25 22.01
C GLY A 61 -4.95 -15.86 22.40
N ASP A 62 -4.22 -14.80 22.12
CA ASP A 62 -4.48 -13.44 22.57
C ASP A 62 -4.41 -12.41 21.43
N PRO A 63 -5.21 -12.57 20.36
CA PRO A 63 -5.21 -11.62 19.27
C PRO A 63 -5.78 -10.26 19.70
N MET A 64 -5.21 -9.18 19.17
CA MET A 64 -5.78 -7.85 19.29
C MET A 64 -6.80 -7.57 18.20
N ARG A 65 -7.77 -6.69 18.51
CA ARG A 65 -8.63 -6.08 17.50
C ARG A 65 -7.77 -5.32 16.49
N MET A 66 -8.14 -5.40 15.21
CA MET A 66 -7.48 -4.64 14.15
C MET A 66 -8.49 -4.12 13.11
N THR A 67 -8.14 -3.05 12.41
CA THR A 67 -8.77 -2.70 11.13
C THR A 67 -8.21 -3.57 10.01
N ALA A 68 -8.96 -3.75 8.94
CA ALA A 68 -8.53 -4.50 7.76
C ALA A 68 -9.30 -4.06 6.50
N MET A 69 -8.68 -4.32 5.34
CA MET A 69 -9.29 -4.07 4.01
C MET A 69 -9.47 -5.36 3.21
N PRO A 70 -10.26 -6.32 3.70
CA PRO A 70 -10.39 -7.62 3.08
C PRO A 70 -11.19 -7.55 1.76
N ASN A 71 -11.08 -8.65 1.00
CA ASN A 71 -11.95 -8.89 -0.13
C ASN A 71 -13.43 -8.85 0.31
N ALA A 72 -14.26 -8.17 -0.50
CA ALA A 72 -15.70 -8.11 -0.25
C ALA A 72 -16.42 -9.39 -0.69
N VAL A 73 -15.77 -10.22 -1.51
CA VAL A 73 -16.32 -11.48 -2.02
C VAL A 73 -15.78 -12.64 -1.19
N GLU A 74 -16.65 -13.36 -0.56
CA GLU A 74 -16.32 -14.52 0.27
C GLU A 74 -15.72 -15.70 -0.52
N GLY A 75 -14.96 -16.56 0.16
CA GLY A 75 -14.37 -17.78 -0.41
C GLY A 75 -13.16 -17.54 -1.34
N LYS A 76 -12.61 -16.33 -1.35
CA LYS A 76 -11.42 -15.94 -2.13
C LYS A 76 -10.19 -15.66 -1.27
N GLY A 77 -10.22 -16.04 0.02
CA GLY A 77 -9.23 -15.66 1.01
C GLY A 77 -9.54 -14.31 1.65
N ILE A 78 -8.89 -14.04 2.79
CA ILE A 78 -9.15 -12.82 3.57
C ILE A 78 -8.56 -11.59 2.91
N TRP A 79 -7.29 -11.64 2.48
CA TRP A 79 -6.60 -10.51 1.85
C TRP A 79 -6.75 -9.21 2.65
N ALA A 80 -6.40 -9.25 3.93
CA ALA A 80 -6.59 -8.12 4.85
C ALA A 80 -5.84 -6.84 4.42
N ALA A 81 -4.76 -7.00 3.70
CA ALA A 81 -3.99 -6.04 2.89
C ALA A 81 -3.37 -4.86 3.64
N ALA A 82 -4.10 -4.15 4.50
CA ALA A 82 -3.59 -3.09 5.36
C ALA A 82 -4.45 -2.99 6.61
N GLY A 83 -3.89 -2.48 7.70
CA GLY A 83 -4.64 -2.23 8.93
C GLY A 83 -3.78 -1.74 10.08
N VAL A 84 -4.48 -1.43 11.19
CA VAL A 84 -3.90 -0.97 12.46
C VAL A 84 -4.48 -1.81 13.58
N ASN A 85 -3.64 -2.31 14.48
CA ASN A 85 -4.10 -3.04 15.67
C ASN A 85 -4.35 -2.12 16.88
N ALA A 86 -4.87 -2.70 17.95
CA ALA A 86 -5.20 -1.95 19.17
C ALA A 86 -3.97 -1.38 19.92
N ALA A 87 -2.76 -1.83 19.59
CA ALA A 87 -1.51 -1.26 20.10
C ALA A 87 -1.00 -0.08 19.24
N ASN A 88 -1.75 0.40 18.24
CA ASN A 88 -1.34 1.40 17.25
C ASN A 88 -0.11 0.96 16.44
N VAL A 89 0.00 -0.30 16.11
CA VAL A 89 0.94 -0.79 15.12
C VAL A 89 0.23 -0.88 13.79
N GLY A 90 0.81 -0.26 12.76
CA GLY A 90 0.30 -0.31 11.40
C GLY A 90 1.09 -1.30 10.55
N MET A 91 0.42 -1.91 9.58
CA MET A 91 1.02 -2.85 8.63
C MET A 91 0.38 -2.71 7.26
N THR A 92 1.19 -2.77 6.21
CA THR A 92 0.71 -3.00 4.84
C THR A 92 1.41 -4.22 4.26
N ALA A 93 0.68 -5.08 3.61
CA ALA A 93 1.20 -6.22 2.89
C ALA A 93 0.28 -6.53 1.69
N THR A 94 0.79 -6.75 0.52
CA THR A 94 2.21 -6.85 0.15
C THR A 94 2.52 -5.98 -1.06
N GLU A 95 3.80 -5.61 -1.22
CA GLU A 95 4.30 -5.17 -2.51
C GLU A 95 4.91 -6.40 -3.17
N THR A 96 4.30 -6.94 -4.24
CA THR A 96 4.89 -8.08 -4.95
C THR A 96 6.22 -7.66 -5.57
N ILE A 97 7.30 -8.33 -5.22
CA ILE A 97 8.65 -8.10 -5.74
C ILE A 97 9.14 -9.30 -6.54
N THR A 98 10.30 -9.19 -7.19
CA THR A 98 10.82 -10.28 -8.04
C THR A 98 12.26 -10.58 -7.69
N SER A 99 12.54 -11.81 -7.23
CA SER A 99 13.90 -12.33 -7.06
C SER A 99 14.45 -12.87 -8.38
N ASN A 100 15.77 -12.79 -8.55
CA ASN A 100 16.43 -13.31 -9.74
C ASN A 100 16.50 -14.86 -9.75
N PRO A 101 16.79 -15.49 -10.91
CA PRO A 101 16.82 -16.94 -11.03
C PRO A 101 17.89 -17.64 -10.18
N ARG A 102 19.00 -16.95 -9.79
CA ARG A 102 20.03 -17.52 -8.92
C ARG A 102 19.50 -17.76 -7.52
N VAL A 103 18.74 -16.78 -7.00
CA VAL A 103 18.04 -16.89 -5.70
C VAL A 103 16.98 -17.97 -5.76
N LEU A 104 16.09 -17.94 -6.77
CA LEU A 104 15.00 -18.90 -6.88
C LEU A 104 15.48 -20.33 -7.13
N GLY A 105 16.67 -20.50 -7.72
CA GLY A 105 17.31 -21.82 -7.87
C GLY A 105 17.91 -22.34 -6.57
N ALA A 106 18.35 -21.44 -5.68
CA ALA A 106 18.95 -21.79 -4.38
C ALA A 106 17.92 -21.95 -3.26
N ASP A 107 16.86 -21.13 -3.28
CA ASP A 107 15.73 -21.18 -2.34
C ASP A 107 14.40 -21.05 -3.10
N PRO A 108 13.89 -22.17 -3.65
CA PRO A 108 12.64 -22.16 -4.43
C PRO A 108 11.42 -21.77 -3.60
N LEU A 109 10.46 -21.10 -4.25
CA LEU A 109 9.17 -20.80 -3.65
C LEU A 109 8.42 -22.06 -3.20
N VAL A 110 7.72 -21.97 -2.07
CA VAL A 110 6.94 -23.07 -1.49
C VAL A 110 5.52 -23.04 -2.07
N VAL A 111 5.37 -23.58 -3.28
CA VAL A 111 4.11 -23.51 -4.04
C VAL A 111 3.21 -24.70 -3.71
N TYR A 112 1.90 -24.45 -3.54
CA TYR A 112 0.89 -25.47 -3.34
C TYR A 112 0.89 -26.51 -4.48
N GLN A 113 0.86 -27.79 -4.12
CA GLN A 113 0.73 -28.91 -5.07
C GLN A 113 -0.56 -29.67 -4.79
N PRO A 114 -1.51 -29.68 -5.74
CA PRO A 114 -2.77 -30.39 -5.56
C PRO A 114 -2.55 -31.91 -5.50
N ALA A 115 -3.45 -32.60 -4.81
CA ALA A 115 -3.46 -34.07 -4.80
C ALA A 115 -3.57 -34.62 -6.24
N MET A 116 -2.76 -35.66 -6.56
CA MET A 116 -2.75 -36.26 -7.88
C MET A 116 -2.67 -37.80 -7.76
N GLY A 117 -3.75 -38.48 -8.09
CA GLY A 117 -3.86 -39.92 -7.90
C GLY A 117 -3.74 -40.31 -6.43
N ASP A 118 -2.79 -41.18 -6.10
CA ASP A 118 -2.50 -41.62 -4.73
C ASP A 118 -1.55 -40.67 -3.96
N THR A 119 -1.04 -39.64 -4.62
CA THR A 119 -0.18 -38.62 -3.98
C THR A 119 -1.05 -37.56 -3.29
N PRO A 120 -0.93 -37.39 -1.95
CA PRO A 120 -1.68 -36.37 -1.24
C PRO A 120 -1.23 -34.96 -1.67
N GLU A 121 -2.08 -33.95 -1.41
CA GLU A 121 -1.68 -32.56 -1.59
C GLU A 121 -0.49 -32.19 -0.72
N VAL A 122 0.30 -31.21 -1.19
CA VAL A 122 1.37 -30.59 -0.41
C VAL A 122 0.99 -29.11 -0.24
N PRO A 123 0.76 -28.62 0.99
CA PRO A 123 0.51 -27.23 1.24
C PRO A 123 1.64 -26.34 0.75
N GLY A 124 1.31 -25.14 0.28
CA GLY A 124 2.29 -24.10 -0.03
C GLY A 124 2.71 -23.33 1.22
N GLY A 125 3.52 -22.28 1.02
CA GLY A 125 3.91 -21.32 2.06
C GLY A 125 2.84 -20.26 2.31
N ILE A 126 3.21 -19.18 3.00
CA ILE A 126 2.37 -18.02 3.24
C ILE A 126 2.49 -17.01 2.10
N GLY A 127 1.48 -16.17 1.89
CA GLY A 127 1.50 -15.11 0.88
C GLY A 127 0.66 -13.92 1.26
N GLU A 128 0.41 -13.04 0.29
CA GLU A 128 -0.34 -11.79 0.50
C GLU A 128 -1.72 -12.01 1.14
N GLU A 129 -2.40 -13.11 0.77
CA GLU A 129 -3.67 -13.49 1.37
C GLU A 129 -3.60 -13.52 2.90
N ASP A 130 -2.48 -14.02 3.43
CA ASP A 130 -2.32 -14.51 4.79
C ASP A 130 -1.66 -13.49 5.73
N ILE A 131 -0.64 -12.77 5.22
CA ILE A 131 0.43 -12.12 6.00
C ILE A 131 -0.12 -11.13 7.04
N VAL A 132 -1.01 -10.20 6.67
CA VAL A 132 -1.53 -9.20 7.63
C VAL A 132 -2.30 -9.89 8.77
N TYR A 133 -3.11 -10.90 8.45
CA TYR A 133 -3.92 -11.61 9.41
C TYR A 133 -3.10 -12.48 10.37
N LEU A 134 -1.99 -13.04 9.88
CA LEU A 134 -1.06 -13.84 10.67
C LEU A 134 -0.18 -13.03 11.61
N VAL A 135 0.04 -11.73 11.31
CA VAL A 135 1.04 -10.93 12.00
C VAL A 135 0.42 -9.81 12.83
N LEU A 136 -0.40 -8.96 12.23
CA LEU A 136 -0.85 -7.71 12.83
C LEU A 136 -1.57 -7.86 14.19
N PRO A 137 -2.44 -8.86 14.41
CA PRO A 137 -3.14 -9.02 15.69
C PRO A 137 -2.22 -9.37 16.88
N TYR A 138 -0.97 -9.75 16.64
CA TYR A 138 -0.09 -10.37 17.64
C TYR A 138 1.20 -9.60 17.90
N ILE A 139 1.28 -8.33 17.48
CA ILE A 139 2.49 -7.51 17.59
C ILE A 139 2.21 -6.19 18.30
N HIS A 140 3.18 -5.73 19.11
CA HIS A 140 3.09 -4.49 19.88
C HIS A 140 4.04 -3.39 19.40
N SER A 141 4.88 -3.69 18.40
CA SER A 141 5.78 -2.74 17.76
C SER A 141 6.06 -3.11 16.31
N ALA A 142 6.57 -2.18 15.53
CA ALA A 142 7.01 -2.42 14.16
C ALA A 142 8.11 -3.50 14.11
N ARG A 143 9.04 -3.47 15.06
CA ARG A 143 10.13 -4.44 15.20
C ARG A 143 9.62 -5.87 15.47
N GLU A 144 8.66 -6.04 16.38
CA GLU A 144 8.02 -7.34 16.62
C GLU A 144 7.33 -7.87 15.36
N GLY A 145 6.82 -6.97 14.50
CA GLY A 145 6.25 -7.34 13.21
C GLY A 145 7.26 -8.01 12.28
N VAL A 146 8.44 -7.40 12.14
CA VAL A 146 9.55 -7.99 11.37
C VAL A 146 9.97 -9.34 11.92
N GLU A 147 10.18 -9.43 13.24
CA GLU A 147 10.61 -10.67 13.88
C GLU A 147 9.57 -11.80 13.78
N ARG A 148 8.28 -11.45 13.92
CA ARG A 148 7.20 -12.44 13.81
C ARG A 148 7.07 -12.95 12.39
N LEU A 149 7.03 -12.05 11.40
CA LEU A 149 6.95 -12.46 10.00
C LEU A 149 8.19 -13.26 9.59
N GLY A 150 9.38 -12.82 9.99
CA GLY A 150 10.62 -13.53 9.71
C GLY A 150 10.58 -15.00 10.19
N ARG A 151 10.14 -15.25 11.43
CA ARG A 151 9.98 -16.62 11.94
C ARG A 151 8.94 -17.44 11.16
N LEU A 152 7.86 -16.81 10.70
CA LEU A 152 6.86 -17.49 9.88
C LEU A 152 7.43 -17.86 8.50
N LEU A 153 8.19 -16.97 7.87
CA LEU A 153 8.86 -17.23 6.59
C LEU A 153 9.89 -18.35 6.71
N GLU A 154 10.74 -18.34 7.75
CA GLU A 154 11.73 -19.40 8.00
C GLU A 154 11.07 -20.77 8.25
N THR A 155 9.86 -20.78 8.83
CA THR A 155 9.17 -22.02 9.22
C THR A 155 8.31 -22.60 8.10
N TYR A 156 7.54 -21.75 7.42
CA TYR A 156 6.52 -22.18 6.45
C TYR A 156 6.89 -21.83 5.01
N GLY A 157 7.84 -20.96 4.81
CA GLY A 157 8.18 -20.41 3.51
C GLY A 157 7.09 -19.52 2.92
N THR A 158 7.34 -19.03 1.70
CA THR A 158 6.37 -18.26 0.92
C THR A 158 6.19 -18.83 -0.48
N TYR A 159 4.96 -18.74 -1.02
CA TYR A 159 4.68 -19.11 -2.41
C TYR A 159 4.85 -17.94 -3.40
N GLU A 160 5.10 -16.73 -2.90
CA GLU A 160 5.33 -15.53 -3.69
C GLU A 160 6.30 -14.58 -2.99
N MET A 161 6.96 -13.71 -3.76
CA MET A 161 7.94 -12.77 -3.23
C MET A 161 7.26 -11.44 -2.88
N ASN A 162 7.53 -10.92 -1.70
CA ASN A 162 6.78 -9.78 -1.14
C ASN A 162 7.68 -8.79 -0.40
N GLY A 163 7.28 -7.51 -0.47
CA GLY A 163 7.73 -6.44 0.41
C GLY A 163 6.63 -6.03 1.39
N ILE A 164 6.95 -5.88 2.67
CA ILE A 164 6.01 -5.64 3.76
C ILE A 164 6.47 -4.47 4.62
N ALA A 165 5.56 -3.53 4.91
CA ALA A 165 5.82 -2.42 5.81
C ALA A 165 5.21 -2.64 7.18
N PHE A 166 5.97 -2.31 8.22
CA PHE A 166 5.53 -2.23 9.61
C PHE A 166 5.82 -0.85 10.16
N GLN A 167 4.89 -0.30 10.96
CA GLN A 167 5.13 0.97 11.64
C GLN A 167 4.52 0.99 13.04
N ASP A 168 5.15 1.76 13.89
CA ASP A 168 4.57 2.31 15.11
C ASP A 168 4.88 3.82 15.19
N VAL A 169 4.59 4.48 16.31
CA VAL A 169 4.85 5.92 16.48
C VAL A 169 6.34 6.27 16.47
N HIS A 170 7.22 5.30 16.65
CA HIS A 170 8.66 5.52 16.80
C HIS A 170 9.45 5.23 15.53
N GLU A 171 9.09 4.17 14.81
CA GLU A 171 9.88 3.69 13.68
C GLU A 171 9.03 2.99 12.61
N ILE A 172 9.62 2.90 11.40
CA ILE A 172 9.08 2.15 10.26
C ILE A 172 10.14 1.13 9.83
N TRP A 173 9.70 -0.08 9.54
CA TRP A 173 10.51 -1.16 8.97
C TRP A 173 9.95 -1.61 7.63
N TRP A 174 10.86 -1.87 6.69
CA TRP A 174 10.54 -2.49 5.41
C TRP A 174 11.22 -3.85 5.33
N LEU A 175 10.43 -4.90 5.10
CA LEU A 175 10.92 -6.27 4.95
C LEU A 175 10.73 -6.72 3.50
N GLU A 176 11.77 -7.33 2.90
CA GLU A 176 11.74 -7.98 1.59
C GLU A 176 12.03 -9.47 1.76
N THR A 177 11.23 -10.32 1.11
CA THR A 177 11.52 -11.76 1.04
C THR A 177 12.59 -12.04 -0.01
N ILE A 178 13.41 -13.05 0.23
CA ILE A 178 14.49 -13.51 -0.64
C ILE A 178 14.24 -15.00 -0.91
N GLY A 179 13.79 -15.35 -2.11
CA GLY A 179 13.39 -16.73 -2.41
C GLY A 179 12.22 -17.22 -1.56
N GLY A 180 12.25 -18.50 -1.19
CA GLY A 180 11.16 -19.18 -0.48
C GLY A 180 11.15 -19.00 1.02
N HIS A 181 12.31 -18.86 1.68
CA HIS A 181 12.40 -18.85 3.16
C HIS A 181 13.21 -17.70 3.73
N HIS A 182 14.17 -17.15 2.95
CA HIS A 182 15.03 -16.08 3.42
C HIS A 182 14.33 -14.73 3.33
N TRP A 183 14.78 -13.80 4.16
CA TRP A 183 14.24 -12.45 4.24
C TRP A 183 15.29 -11.48 4.77
N MET A 184 15.10 -10.21 4.47
CA MET A 184 15.85 -9.08 5.04
C MET A 184 14.90 -7.93 5.36
N ALA A 185 15.27 -7.10 6.33
CA ALA A 185 14.51 -5.91 6.66
C ALA A 185 15.43 -4.75 7.00
N ARG A 186 15.04 -3.55 6.57
CA ARG A 186 15.76 -2.31 6.84
C ARG A 186 14.82 -1.29 7.48
N ARG A 187 15.32 -0.63 8.54
CA ARG A 187 14.63 0.48 9.17
C ARG A 187 14.65 1.69 8.25
N VAL A 188 13.52 2.37 8.10
CA VAL A 188 13.44 3.63 7.36
C VAL A 188 14.07 4.74 8.21
N PRO A 189 15.05 5.51 7.69
CA PRO A 189 15.59 6.64 8.43
C PRO A 189 14.51 7.66 8.78
N ASP A 190 14.58 8.22 9.99
CA ASP A 190 13.54 9.09 10.53
C ASP A 190 13.30 10.36 9.68
N ASP A 191 14.33 10.87 9.00
CA ASP A 191 14.30 12.07 8.16
C ASP A 191 14.01 11.80 6.68
N SER A 192 13.79 10.55 6.31
CA SER A 192 13.68 10.11 4.92
C SER A 192 12.30 9.55 4.58
N TYR A 193 12.05 9.45 3.29
CA TYR A 193 10.97 8.64 2.72
C TYR A 193 11.53 7.56 1.79
N VAL A 194 10.77 6.50 1.60
CA VAL A 194 11.08 5.36 0.74
C VAL A 194 9.98 5.18 -0.29
N VAL A 195 10.33 4.88 -1.53
CA VAL A 195 9.36 4.54 -2.59
C VAL A 195 9.65 3.14 -3.11
N MET A 196 8.60 2.30 -3.16
CA MET A 196 8.73 0.91 -3.56
C MET A 196 7.74 0.57 -4.67
N PRO A 197 8.25 0.28 -5.89
CA PRO A 197 7.50 -0.42 -6.93
C PRO A 197 7.60 -1.94 -6.73
N ASN A 198 7.14 -2.74 -7.70
CA ASN A 198 7.21 -4.20 -7.66
C ASN A 198 8.62 -4.76 -7.91
N GLN A 199 9.59 -4.32 -7.15
CA GLN A 199 11.00 -4.59 -7.34
C GLN A 199 11.68 -4.62 -5.97
N LEU A 200 12.71 -5.46 -5.76
CA LEU A 200 13.57 -5.31 -4.58
C LEU A 200 14.18 -3.92 -4.58
N GLY A 201 14.15 -3.24 -3.45
CA GLY A 201 14.53 -1.83 -3.36
C GLY A 201 15.70 -1.55 -2.44
N ILE A 202 15.91 -2.34 -1.39
CA ILE A 202 17.02 -2.13 -0.44
C ILE A 202 18.34 -2.15 -1.20
N ASP A 203 19.04 -1.01 -1.20
CA ASP A 203 20.24 -0.76 -1.99
C ASP A 203 21.56 -0.95 -1.20
N SER A 204 21.48 -1.07 0.10
CA SER A 204 22.62 -1.35 0.97
C SER A 204 22.18 -2.12 2.21
N PHE A 205 23.02 -3.05 2.69
CA PHE A 205 22.67 -3.90 3.83
C PHE A 205 23.91 -4.21 4.68
N ASP A 206 23.81 -3.89 5.97
CA ASP A 206 24.84 -4.19 6.97
C ASP A 206 24.53 -5.49 7.70
N LEU A 207 25.21 -6.57 7.28
CA LEU A 207 25.07 -7.89 7.90
C LEU A 207 25.61 -7.92 9.34
N ASP A 208 26.56 -7.05 9.69
CA ASP A 208 27.12 -7.04 11.05
C ASP A 208 26.13 -6.41 12.03
N ASP A 209 25.42 -5.34 11.63
CA ASP A 209 24.29 -4.83 12.43
C ASP A 209 23.14 -5.85 12.51
N ALA A 210 22.81 -6.50 11.39
CA ALA A 210 21.70 -7.46 11.33
C ALA A 210 21.90 -8.70 12.25
N TYR A 211 23.14 -9.14 12.43
CA TYR A 211 23.49 -10.22 13.37
C TYR A 211 23.91 -9.72 14.75
N GLY A 212 24.18 -8.42 14.89
CA GLY A 212 24.61 -7.75 16.12
C GLY A 212 23.46 -7.06 16.85
N ASP A 213 23.51 -5.73 16.90
CA ASP A 213 22.58 -4.90 17.67
C ASP A 213 21.20 -4.77 17.01
N LYS A 214 21.08 -5.13 15.75
CA LYS A 214 19.84 -5.06 14.94
C LYS A 214 19.20 -3.68 14.98
N LYS A 215 20.02 -2.65 14.93
CA LYS A 215 19.58 -1.27 15.06
C LYS A 215 18.80 -0.81 13.84
N ASP A 216 19.35 -1.03 12.66
CA ASP A 216 18.80 -0.57 11.39
C ASP A 216 18.57 -1.73 10.38
N TYR A 217 19.05 -2.95 10.67
CA TYR A 217 18.92 -4.12 9.81
C TYR A 217 18.56 -5.38 10.59
N MET A 218 17.75 -6.24 9.98
CA MET A 218 17.40 -7.59 10.45
C MET A 218 17.31 -8.53 9.27
N CYS A 219 17.62 -9.82 9.46
CA CYS A 219 17.52 -10.83 8.39
C CYS A 219 17.31 -12.23 8.97
N SER A 220 17.03 -13.20 8.07
CA SER A 220 17.01 -14.62 8.40
C SER A 220 18.34 -15.09 8.99
N ALA A 221 18.26 -16.10 9.85
CA ALA A 221 19.37 -16.53 10.71
C ALA A 221 20.62 -16.98 9.95
N ASP A 222 20.49 -17.46 8.73
CA ASP A 222 21.53 -18.03 7.89
C ASP A 222 21.77 -17.26 6.57
N LEU A 223 21.27 -16.02 6.45
CA LEU A 223 21.38 -15.25 5.21
C LEU A 223 22.84 -15.06 4.75
N ARG A 224 23.77 -14.84 5.68
CA ARG A 224 25.20 -14.69 5.38
C ARG A 224 25.78 -15.94 4.72
N GLU A 225 25.47 -17.10 5.29
CA GLU A 225 25.88 -18.41 4.77
C GLU A 225 25.21 -18.72 3.44
N PHE A 226 23.93 -18.39 3.31
CA PHE A 226 23.17 -18.53 2.07
C PHE A 226 23.79 -17.71 0.93
N ILE A 227 24.13 -16.45 1.17
CA ILE A 227 24.80 -15.57 0.20
C ILE A 227 26.15 -16.17 -0.22
N ALA A 228 26.97 -16.58 0.74
CA ALA A 228 28.31 -17.09 0.49
C ALA A 228 28.27 -18.45 -0.26
N ALA A 229 27.42 -19.37 0.17
CA ALA A 229 27.29 -20.71 -0.42
C ALA A 229 26.81 -20.68 -1.87
N ASN A 230 25.98 -19.70 -2.23
CA ASN A 230 25.37 -19.57 -3.55
C ASN A 230 25.97 -18.44 -4.41
N HIS A 231 27.07 -17.81 -3.95
CA HIS A 231 27.78 -16.73 -4.65
C HIS A 231 26.82 -15.61 -5.11
N LEU A 232 25.94 -15.15 -4.21
CA LEU A 232 24.90 -14.19 -4.56
C LEU A 232 25.39 -12.75 -4.52
N ASP A 233 26.37 -12.41 -3.66
CA ASP A 233 26.98 -11.08 -3.63
C ASP A 233 27.76 -10.81 -4.92
N LEU A 234 27.40 -9.73 -5.60
CA LEU A 234 28.04 -9.29 -6.84
C LEU A 234 28.96 -8.07 -6.64
N SER A 235 29.11 -7.58 -5.40
CA SER A 235 29.96 -6.44 -5.11
C SER A 235 31.42 -6.76 -5.34
N LEU A 236 32.18 -5.75 -5.80
CA LEU A 236 33.64 -5.86 -5.97
C LEU A 236 34.42 -5.35 -4.76
N ASP A 237 33.78 -4.60 -3.89
CA ASP A 237 34.36 -3.94 -2.73
C ASP A 237 33.92 -4.53 -1.38
N GLY A 238 33.00 -5.54 -1.42
CA GLY A 238 32.45 -6.20 -0.25
C GLY A 238 31.29 -5.48 0.41
N SER A 239 30.75 -4.42 -0.22
CA SER A 239 29.52 -3.76 0.22
C SER A 239 28.31 -4.44 -0.41
N LEU A 240 27.54 -5.19 0.39
CA LEU A 240 26.36 -5.89 -0.10
C LEU A 240 25.28 -4.89 -0.58
N ASN A 241 24.98 -4.93 -1.88
CA ASN A 241 23.79 -4.33 -2.46
C ASN A 241 22.74 -5.42 -2.72
N PRO A 242 21.68 -5.53 -1.88
CA PRO A 242 20.68 -6.58 -2.03
C PRO A 242 19.90 -6.52 -3.33
N ARG A 243 19.65 -5.32 -3.86
CA ARG A 243 18.97 -5.12 -5.14
C ARG A 243 19.72 -5.86 -6.27
N ASP A 244 21.02 -5.72 -6.32
CA ASP A 244 21.88 -6.37 -7.32
C ASP A 244 22.03 -7.87 -7.04
N ALA A 245 22.17 -8.22 -5.76
CA ALA A 245 22.37 -9.62 -5.35
C ALA A 245 21.12 -10.48 -5.58
N PHE A 246 19.93 -9.96 -5.29
CA PHE A 246 18.70 -10.74 -5.20
C PHE A 246 17.62 -10.32 -6.20
N GLY A 247 17.60 -9.06 -6.65
CA GLY A 247 16.51 -8.49 -7.46
C GLY A 247 16.55 -8.90 -8.93
N SER A 248 15.45 -8.60 -9.61
CA SER A 248 15.37 -8.60 -11.08
C SER A 248 15.89 -7.29 -11.65
N HIS A 249 16.44 -7.36 -12.87
CA HIS A 249 16.92 -6.20 -13.65
C HIS A 249 16.65 -6.48 -15.13
N ASP A 250 15.39 -6.50 -15.52
CA ASP A 250 14.98 -6.80 -16.89
C ASP A 250 14.29 -5.61 -17.59
N ASP A 251 14.10 -5.70 -18.89
CA ASP A 251 13.45 -4.66 -19.68
C ASP A 251 12.01 -4.38 -19.24
N ALA A 252 11.34 -5.34 -18.59
CA ALA A 252 10.00 -5.15 -18.05
C ALA A 252 10.01 -4.21 -16.87
N ASP A 253 11.04 -4.26 -16.01
CA ASP A 253 11.23 -3.33 -14.91
C ASP A 253 11.32 -1.87 -15.39
N HIS A 254 11.98 -1.63 -16.52
CA HIS A 254 12.14 -0.28 -17.13
C HIS A 254 10.85 0.30 -17.73
N VAL A 255 9.78 -0.49 -17.80
CA VAL A 255 8.46 -0.01 -18.23
C VAL A 255 7.47 0.00 -17.05
N TYR A 256 7.65 -0.94 -16.13
CA TYR A 256 6.67 -1.24 -15.09
C TYR A 256 7.06 -0.68 -13.72
N ASN A 257 8.32 -0.77 -13.33
CA ASN A 257 8.81 -0.53 -11.97
C ASN A 257 9.59 0.79 -11.82
N THR A 258 10.77 0.90 -12.41
CA THR A 258 11.66 2.06 -12.25
C THR A 258 11.00 3.39 -12.62
N PRO A 259 10.14 3.50 -13.66
CA PRO A 259 9.47 4.77 -13.97
C PRO A 259 8.57 5.28 -12.84
N ARG A 260 7.94 4.38 -12.08
CA ARG A 260 7.10 4.77 -10.93
C ARG A 260 7.95 5.36 -9.81
N ALA A 261 9.03 4.67 -9.43
CA ALA A 261 9.98 5.18 -8.43
C ALA A 261 10.57 6.52 -8.86
N TRP A 262 11.06 6.62 -10.10
CA TRP A 262 11.59 7.86 -10.68
C TRP A 262 10.60 9.02 -10.56
N TYR A 263 9.34 8.82 -10.95
CA TYR A 263 8.34 9.88 -10.90
C TYR A 263 8.05 10.36 -9.46
N MET A 264 7.97 9.43 -8.50
CA MET A 264 7.72 9.76 -7.10
C MET A 264 8.90 10.55 -6.52
N LEU A 265 10.14 10.09 -6.74
CA LEU A 265 11.37 10.77 -6.32
C LEU A 265 11.48 12.16 -6.94
N ARG A 266 11.27 12.27 -8.26
CA ARG A 266 11.26 13.54 -9.00
C ARG A 266 10.23 14.53 -8.46
N THR A 267 9.06 14.05 -8.07
CA THR A 267 7.97 14.90 -7.57
C THR A 267 8.25 15.43 -6.15
N LEU A 268 8.85 14.61 -5.30
CA LEU A 268 9.10 14.95 -3.90
C LEU A 268 10.46 15.66 -3.70
N ASN A 269 11.39 15.49 -4.64
CA ASN A 269 12.71 16.11 -4.64
C ASN A 269 13.04 16.76 -5.98
N PRO A 270 12.25 17.76 -6.45
CA PRO A 270 12.39 18.30 -7.80
C PRO A 270 13.71 19.04 -8.06
N ASN A 271 14.43 19.48 -7.04
CA ASN A 271 15.67 20.27 -7.16
C ASN A 271 16.93 19.56 -6.63
N THR A 272 16.79 18.41 -5.98
CA THR A 272 17.92 17.64 -5.42
C THR A 272 18.80 17.06 -6.52
N TRP A 273 18.18 16.63 -7.62
CA TRP A 273 18.82 16.00 -8.78
C TRP A 273 18.31 16.63 -10.08
N VAL A 274 19.06 16.45 -11.15
CA VAL A 274 18.59 16.77 -12.51
C VAL A 274 17.78 15.59 -13.03
N TRP A 275 16.46 15.77 -13.16
CA TRP A 275 15.52 14.69 -13.52
C TRP A 275 15.17 14.63 -15.00
N ASP A 276 15.42 15.72 -15.74
CA ASP A 276 14.96 15.87 -17.13
C ASP A 276 16.13 16.34 -18.03
N GLY A 277 16.05 15.97 -19.31
CA GLY A 277 17.03 16.40 -20.31
C GLY A 277 18.23 15.46 -20.47
N PRO A 278 19.20 15.84 -21.32
CA PRO A 278 20.33 14.97 -21.66
C PRO A 278 21.35 14.81 -20.52
N ASP A 279 21.36 15.72 -19.55
CA ASP A 279 22.26 15.73 -18.41
C ASP A 279 21.54 15.24 -17.13
N ALA A 280 20.44 14.49 -17.26
CA ALA A 280 19.71 13.97 -16.11
C ALA A 280 20.57 12.99 -15.30
N ASP A 281 20.60 13.17 -13.97
CA ASP A 281 21.25 12.25 -13.04
C ASP A 281 20.53 10.89 -13.02
N TYR A 282 19.19 10.93 -13.08
CA TYR A 282 18.33 9.76 -13.15
C TYR A 282 17.25 9.89 -14.24
N THR A 283 16.98 8.78 -14.89
CA THR A 283 15.93 8.62 -15.91
C THR A 283 14.85 7.65 -15.44
N PRO A 284 13.70 7.56 -16.12
CA PRO A 284 12.70 6.52 -15.81
C PRO A 284 13.20 5.07 -15.90
N ARG A 285 14.39 4.84 -16.47
CA ARG A 285 14.99 3.51 -16.66
C ARG A 285 16.23 3.27 -15.81
N SER A 286 16.53 4.16 -14.86
CA SER A 286 17.70 4.03 -14.00
C SER A 286 17.52 2.91 -12.97
N ASP A 287 18.46 1.96 -12.91
CA ASP A 287 18.45 0.84 -11.95
C ASP A 287 19.02 1.24 -10.59
N ASP A 288 19.75 2.36 -10.53
CA ASP A 288 20.44 2.90 -9.36
C ASP A 288 19.67 3.99 -8.63
N LEU A 289 18.35 4.07 -8.82
CA LEU A 289 17.50 5.00 -8.05
C LEU A 289 17.68 4.75 -6.53
N PRO A 290 17.86 5.80 -5.72
CA PRO A 290 18.08 5.64 -4.28
C PRO A 290 16.84 4.99 -3.60
N TRP A 291 17.08 4.06 -2.66
CA TRP A 291 16.02 3.44 -1.89
C TRP A 291 15.26 4.44 -1.03
N CYS A 292 15.99 5.37 -0.38
CA CYS A 292 15.40 6.41 0.46
C CYS A 292 16.02 7.79 0.15
N MET A 293 15.23 8.85 0.39
CA MET A 293 15.69 10.24 0.26
C MET A 293 15.11 11.11 1.37
N VAL A 294 15.89 12.13 1.78
CA VAL A 294 15.37 13.22 2.59
C VAL A 294 14.54 14.14 1.67
N PRO A 295 13.26 14.39 1.96
CA PRO A 295 12.43 15.21 1.08
C PRO A 295 12.83 16.69 1.17
N GLU A 296 12.64 17.45 0.09
CA GLU A 296 12.91 18.89 0.07
C GLU A 296 11.96 19.72 0.94
N LYS A 297 10.80 19.17 1.27
CA LYS A 297 9.82 19.73 2.21
C LYS A 297 9.18 18.61 3.01
N LYS A 298 8.65 18.93 4.18
CA LYS A 298 7.87 17.96 4.95
C LYS A 298 6.66 17.46 4.18
N LEU A 299 6.43 16.14 4.24
CA LEU A 299 5.39 15.46 3.49
C LEU A 299 4.09 15.36 4.29
N THR A 300 2.98 15.57 3.60
CA THR A 300 1.62 15.44 4.12
C THR A 300 0.94 14.19 3.57
N PRO A 301 -0.15 13.70 4.17
CA PRO A 301 -1.00 12.67 3.56
C PRO A 301 -1.44 12.99 2.14
N GLU A 302 -1.69 14.27 1.83
CA GLU A 302 -2.07 14.74 0.50
C GLU A 302 -0.92 14.62 -0.51
N ASP A 303 0.33 14.89 -0.11
CA ASP A 303 1.51 14.65 -0.96
C ASP A 303 1.66 13.16 -1.28
N VAL A 304 1.44 12.30 -0.27
CA VAL A 304 1.45 10.83 -0.45
C VAL A 304 0.35 10.38 -1.41
N LYS A 305 -0.88 10.87 -1.21
CA LYS A 305 -1.99 10.58 -2.13
C LYS A 305 -1.68 11.05 -3.55
N TYR A 306 -1.12 12.24 -3.72
CA TYR A 306 -0.78 12.79 -5.03
C TYR A 306 0.17 11.87 -5.80
N VAL A 307 1.26 11.41 -5.19
CA VAL A 307 2.22 10.55 -5.89
C VAL A 307 1.66 9.14 -6.14
N LEU A 308 0.89 8.56 -5.19
CA LEU A 308 0.26 7.25 -5.36
C LEU A 308 -0.91 7.26 -6.37
N SER A 309 -1.48 8.41 -6.68
CA SER A 309 -2.54 8.55 -7.69
C SER A 309 -2.04 9.07 -9.04
N SER A 310 -0.73 9.16 -9.21
CA SER A 310 -0.14 9.77 -10.40
C SER A 310 -0.28 8.91 -11.66
N HIS A 311 -0.46 9.62 -12.78
CA HIS A 311 -0.37 9.09 -14.14
C HIS A 311 0.72 9.79 -14.96
N TYR A 312 1.81 10.23 -14.31
CA TYR A 312 2.93 10.99 -14.88
C TYR A 312 2.57 12.41 -15.33
N GLN A 313 1.56 13.03 -14.72
CA GLN A 313 1.16 14.39 -15.04
C GLN A 313 2.35 15.36 -14.94
N GLY A 314 2.44 16.31 -15.90
CA GLY A 314 3.56 17.23 -15.98
C GLY A 314 4.80 16.67 -16.69
N THR A 315 4.74 15.46 -17.23
CA THR A 315 5.82 14.83 -18.03
C THR A 315 5.32 14.47 -19.43
N PRO A 316 6.23 14.15 -20.39
CA PRO A 316 5.85 13.65 -21.71
C PRO A 316 5.09 12.30 -21.68
N TYR A 317 5.15 11.58 -20.58
CA TYR A 317 4.61 10.22 -20.43
C TYR A 317 3.15 10.18 -19.97
N ASP A 318 2.57 11.33 -19.65
CA ASP A 318 1.18 11.45 -19.22
C ASP A 318 0.22 10.99 -20.32
N PRO A 319 -0.60 9.92 -20.10
CA PRO A 319 -1.53 9.43 -21.12
C PRO A 319 -2.63 10.45 -21.47
N TYR A 320 -2.95 11.37 -20.56
CA TYR A 320 -3.98 12.39 -20.75
C TYR A 320 -3.45 13.72 -21.27
N ALA A 321 -2.12 13.87 -21.47
CA ALA A 321 -1.54 15.10 -21.92
C ALA A 321 -2.06 15.53 -23.31
N SER A 322 -2.32 16.83 -23.47
CA SER A 322 -2.59 17.45 -24.77
C SER A 322 -1.33 17.99 -25.47
N TYR A 323 -0.17 17.92 -24.83
CA TYR A 323 1.12 18.45 -25.27
C TYR A 323 2.15 17.31 -25.48
N GLY A 324 3.29 17.63 -26.07
CA GLY A 324 4.41 16.70 -26.25
C GLY A 324 4.18 15.65 -27.35
N ASP A 325 5.13 14.70 -27.45
CA ASP A 325 5.07 13.62 -28.43
C ASP A 325 4.05 12.55 -28.03
N LYS A 326 3.08 12.32 -28.90
CA LYS A 326 2.03 11.32 -28.65
C LYS A 326 2.56 9.89 -28.49
N SER A 327 3.72 9.58 -29.08
CA SER A 327 4.33 8.24 -28.99
C SER A 327 4.87 7.92 -27.59
N GLN A 328 5.12 8.93 -26.75
CA GLN A 328 5.60 8.77 -25.40
C GLN A 328 4.47 8.64 -24.36
N ARG A 329 3.26 9.05 -24.72
CA ARG A 329 2.12 9.05 -23.80
C ARG A 329 1.72 7.62 -23.42
N GLY A 330 1.64 7.35 -22.12
CA GLY A 330 1.25 6.04 -21.63
C GLY A 330 2.26 4.93 -21.90
N MET A 331 3.53 5.26 -22.23
CA MET A 331 4.55 4.25 -22.44
C MET A 331 4.99 3.56 -21.14
N TYR A 332 4.73 4.15 -19.99
CA TYR A 332 5.02 3.60 -18.69
C TYR A 332 3.72 3.30 -17.92
N ARG A 333 3.76 2.28 -17.06
CA ARG A 333 2.65 1.94 -16.18
C ARG A 333 2.37 3.07 -15.20
N SER A 334 1.16 3.63 -15.24
CA SER A 334 0.72 4.66 -14.29
C SER A 334 0.70 4.14 -12.85
N ILE A 335 1.02 4.99 -11.88
CA ILE A 335 0.95 4.67 -10.45
C ILE A 335 -0.52 4.56 -10.03
N GLY A 336 -1.31 5.61 -10.25
CA GLY A 336 -2.77 5.58 -10.13
C GLY A 336 -3.39 4.89 -11.34
N ILE A 337 -3.52 3.58 -11.29
CA ILE A 337 -3.97 2.75 -12.40
C ILE A 337 -5.45 2.39 -12.29
N ASN A 338 -6.11 2.10 -13.44
CA ASN A 338 -7.54 1.76 -13.52
C ASN A 338 -7.95 0.52 -12.71
N ARG A 339 -7.03 -0.39 -12.45
CA ARG A 339 -7.23 -1.64 -11.69
C ARG A 339 -6.80 -1.54 -10.22
N ASN A 340 -6.59 -0.32 -9.73
CA ASN A 340 -6.42 -0.09 -8.30
C ASN A 340 -7.70 -0.46 -7.55
N ASP A 341 -7.58 -1.25 -6.50
CA ASP A 341 -8.69 -1.74 -5.69
C ASP A 341 -8.92 -0.82 -4.49
N PHE A 342 -7.83 -0.44 -3.82
CA PHE A 342 -7.81 0.61 -2.80
C PHE A 342 -6.43 1.24 -2.67
N MET A 343 -6.40 2.39 -2.02
CA MET A 343 -5.20 2.98 -1.41
C MET A 343 -5.47 3.12 0.09
N ALA A 344 -4.56 2.61 0.91
CA ALA A 344 -4.53 2.89 2.34
C ALA A 344 -3.28 3.69 2.69
N LEU A 345 -3.44 4.72 3.53
CA LEU A 345 -2.35 5.38 4.22
C LEU A 345 -2.62 5.31 5.72
N ILE A 346 -1.68 4.79 6.46
CA ILE A 346 -1.72 4.73 7.92
C ILE A 346 -0.81 5.83 8.47
N GLN A 347 -1.38 6.75 9.25
CA GLN A 347 -0.69 7.83 9.92
C GLN A 347 -0.76 7.61 11.43
N ILE A 348 0.40 7.54 12.12
CA ILE A 348 0.44 7.43 13.59
C ILE A 348 1.02 8.70 14.17
N ARG A 349 0.16 9.49 14.83
CA ARG A 349 0.44 10.85 15.30
C ARG A 349 1.04 10.84 16.71
N PRO A 350 2.22 11.47 16.94
CA PRO A 350 2.87 11.49 18.26
C PRO A 350 2.24 12.48 19.25
N ASP A 351 1.61 13.56 18.77
CA ASP A 351 1.20 14.70 19.58
C ASP A 351 -0.21 14.58 20.17
N VAL A 352 -0.85 13.42 20.04
CA VAL A 352 -2.19 13.14 20.57
C VAL A 352 -2.18 11.88 21.44
N PRO A 353 -3.17 11.71 22.35
CA PRO A 353 -3.30 10.49 23.11
C PRO A 353 -3.32 9.23 22.23
N ALA A 354 -2.71 8.14 22.72
CA ALA A 354 -2.54 6.89 21.97
C ALA A 354 -3.86 6.36 21.37
N GLU A 355 -4.97 6.50 22.08
CA GLU A 355 -6.30 6.04 21.65
C GLU A 355 -6.82 6.71 20.37
N GLN A 356 -6.31 7.90 20.03
CA GLN A 356 -6.67 8.67 18.83
C GLN A 356 -5.49 8.90 17.88
N SER A 357 -4.34 8.28 18.17
CA SER A 357 -3.09 8.49 17.44
C SER A 357 -3.16 7.99 15.99
N ALA A 358 -3.70 6.79 15.80
CA ALA A 358 -3.76 6.16 14.49
C ALA A 358 -4.96 6.65 13.67
N ILE A 359 -4.66 7.22 12.50
CA ILE A 359 -5.62 7.58 11.45
C ILE A 359 -5.33 6.72 10.24
N GLU A 360 -6.37 6.08 9.70
CA GLU A 360 -6.29 5.32 8.47
C GLU A 360 -7.03 6.08 7.36
N TRP A 361 -6.29 6.45 6.32
CA TRP A 361 -6.79 7.18 5.17
C TRP A 361 -7.10 6.18 4.06
N VAL A 362 -8.34 6.21 3.59
CA VAL A 362 -8.88 5.22 2.66
C VAL A 362 -9.32 5.87 1.36
N ALA A 363 -8.87 5.34 0.23
CA ALA A 363 -9.44 5.60 -1.08
C ALA A 363 -9.74 4.26 -1.76
N TYR A 364 -10.85 4.18 -2.49
CA TYR A 364 -11.22 2.99 -3.25
C TYR A 364 -11.17 3.23 -4.76
N ALA A 365 -11.01 2.13 -5.49
CA ALA A 365 -10.96 2.06 -6.95
C ALA A 365 -9.80 2.89 -7.53
N SER A 366 -9.87 3.31 -8.80
CA SER A 366 -8.81 4.12 -9.40
C SER A 366 -8.67 5.45 -8.65
N ASN A 367 -7.67 5.54 -7.80
CA ASN A 367 -7.43 6.69 -6.91
C ASN A 367 -7.00 7.96 -7.66
N ALA A 368 -6.59 7.84 -8.95
CA ALA A 368 -6.31 9.00 -9.80
C ALA A 368 -7.52 9.96 -9.93
N PHE A 369 -8.74 9.44 -9.82
CA PHE A 369 -9.99 10.20 -9.98
C PHE A 369 -10.89 10.17 -8.75
N ASN A 370 -10.33 9.78 -7.61
CA ASN A 370 -11.06 9.65 -6.35
C ASN A 370 -10.35 10.39 -5.20
N THR A 371 -11.08 10.55 -4.11
CA THR A 371 -10.59 11.16 -2.88
C THR A 371 -10.09 10.12 -1.90
N MET A 372 -9.21 10.55 -1.01
CA MET A 372 -8.77 9.84 0.19
C MET A 372 -9.49 10.41 1.42
N VAL A 373 -9.86 9.57 2.37
CA VAL A 373 -10.69 9.95 3.53
C VAL A 373 -10.12 9.40 4.82
N PRO A 374 -9.88 10.23 5.87
CA PRO A 374 -9.32 9.80 7.15
C PRO A 374 -10.38 9.20 8.07
N PHE A 375 -10.02 8.13 8.78
CA PHE A 375 -10.83 7.51 9.84
C PHE A 375 -9.96 7.20 11.07
N TYR A 376 -10.47 7.39 12.26
CA TYR A 376 -9.84 6.86 13.47
C TYR A 376 -9.79 5.34 13.38
N ALA A 377 -8.60 4.76 13.51
CA ALA A 377 -8.42 3.31 13.40
C ALA A 377 -8.77 2.57 14.70
N ASN A 378 -8.61 3.23 15.86
CA ASN A 378 -8.89 2.59 17.15
C ASN A 378 -10.38 2.68 17.51
N VAL A 379 -11.21 1.98 16.75
CA VAL A 379 -12.68 1.93 16.85
C VAL A 379 -13.16 0.47 16.94
N THR A 380 -14.41 0.28 17.33
CA THR A 380 -15.05 -1.04 17.42
C THR A 380 -15.80 -1.42 16.12
N THR A 381 -16.16 -0.43 15.31
CA THR A 381 -16.87 -0.61 14.04
C THR A 381 -16.41 0.43 13.03
N THR A 382 -16.51 0.12 11.75
CA THR A 382 -16.33 1.07 10.65
C THR A 382 -17.70 1.50 10.09
N PRO A 383 -17.80 2.69 9.46
CA PRO A 383 -19.05 3.14 8.86
C PRO A 383 -19.57 2.16 7.81
N GLU A 384 -20.89 1.92 7.81
CA GLU A 384 -21.55 1.00 6.88
C GLU A 384 -21.24 1.33 5.41
N TYR A 385 -21.16 2.61 5.07
CA TYR A 385 -20.83 3.07 3.71
C TYR A 385 -19.49 2.53 3.17
N LEU A 386 -18.54 2.16 4.06
CA LEU A 386 -17.25 1.57 3.71
C LEU A 386 -17.21 0.04 3.88
N SER A 387 -18.05 -0.50 4.77
CA SER A 387 -18.04 -1.93 5.13
C SER A 387 -19.06 -2.78 4.39
N CYS A 388 -20.11 -2.18 3.81
CA CYS A 388 -21.22 -2.90 3.17
C CYS A 388 -20.92 -3.39 1.75
N THR A 389 -19.70 -3.24 1.24
CA THR A 389 -19.35 -3.64 -0.12
C THR A 389 -19.57 -5.13 -0.33
N THR A 390 -20.26 -5.47 -1.41
CA THR A 390 -20.47 -6.83 -1.90
C THR A 390 -20.05 -6.93 -3.37
N LYS A 391 -20.28 -8.06 -4.02
CA LYS A 391 -20.10 -8.22 -5.47
C LYS A 391 -21.11 -7.41 -6.30
N GLU A 392 -22.24 -7.02 -5.70
CA GLU A 392 -23.31 -6.29 -6.38
C GLU A 392 -23.01 -4.79 -6.40
N VAL A 393 -23.16 -4.15 -7.57
CA VAL A 393 -22.96 -2.70 -7.74
C VAL A 393 -24.06 -1.94 -7.00
N SER A 394 -23.67 -0.97 -6.17
CA SER A 394 -24.60 -0.15 -5.39
C SER A 394 -24.05 1.25 -5.15
N THR A 395 -24.91 2.27 -5.21
CA THR A 395 -24.58 3.64 -4.80
C THR A 395 -24.54 3.82 -3.28
N ASP A 396 -24.92 2.81 -2.52
CA ASP A 396 -24.78 2.79 -1.06
C ASP A 396 -23.41 2.29 -0.57
N SER A 397 -22.54 1.83 -1.48
CA SER A 397 -21.17 1.42 -1.18
C SER A 397 -20.16 2.42 -1.70
N PHE A 398 -19.27 2.89 -0.84
CA PHE A 398 -18.19 3.81 -1.23
C PHE A 398 -17.27 3.21 -2.30
N TYR A 399 -16.96 1.91 -2.22
CA TYR A 399 -16.21 1.22 -3.25
C TYR A 399 -16.83 1.37 -4.64
N TRP A 400 -18.12 1.06 -4.77
CA TRP A 400 -18.80 1.08 -6.07
C TRP A 400 -19.00 2.50 -6.61
N VAL A 401 -19.34 3.47 -5.75
CA VAL A 401 -19.43 4.87 -6.17
C VAL A 401 -18.06 5.37 -6.66
N SER A 402 -16.99 5.05 -5.96
CA SER A 402 -15.63 5.41 -6.40
C SER A 402 -15.28 4.77 -7.75
N ARG A 403 -15.66 3.49 -7.96
CA ARG A 403 -15.45 2.81 -9.23
C ARG A 403 -16.22 3.46 -10.39
N MET A 404 -17.46 3.88 -10.14
CA MET A 404 -18.29 4.59 -11.14
C MET A 404 -17.71 5.97 -11.46
N ILE A 405 -17.36 6.77 -10.46
CA ILE A 405 -16.74 8.10 -10.65
C ILE A 405 -15.47 7.96 -11.49
N ALA A 406 -14.58 7.02 -11.14
CA ALA A 406 -13.33 6.83 -11.85
C ALA A 406 -13.54 6.43 -13.31
N ALA A 407 -14.39 5.45 -13.57
CA ALA A 407 -14.66 4.97 -14.93
C ALA A 407 -15.27 6.07 -15.83
N MET A 408 -16.18 6.88 -15.27
CA MET A 408 -16.79 7.98 -16.02
C MET A 408 -15.82 9.15 -16.24
N THR A 409 -14.98 9.44 -15.24
CA THR A 409 -13.97 10.50 -15.37
C THR A 409 -12.91 10.13 -16.40
N ASP A 410 -12.44 8.88 -16.40
CA ASP A 410 -11.51 8.38 -17.42
C ASP A 410 -12.08 8.53 -18.83
N ALA A 411 -13.33 8.10 -19.04
CA ALA A 411 -14.00 8.15 -20.33
C ALA A 411 -14.29 9.58 -20.82
N SER A 412 -14.37 10.58 -19.93
CA SER A 412 -14.65 11.98 -20.23
C SER A 412 -13.65 12.94 -19.58
N TYR A 413 -12.37 12.55 -19.51
CA TYR A 413 -11.30 13.17 -18.74
C TYR A 413 -11.29 14.70 -18.80
N SER A 414 -11.23 15.28 -20.01
CA SER A 414 -11.10 16.74 -20.17
C SER A 414 -12.28 17.56 -19.64
N LYS A 415 -13.46 16.94 -19.49
CA LYS A 415 -14.66 17.59 -18.96
C LYS A 415 -14.87 17.27 -17.47
N SER A 416 -14.54 16.04 -17.07
CA SER A 416 -14.85 15.50 -15.75
C SER A 416 -13.77 15.74 -14.70
N LEU A 417 -12.50 15.96 -15.10
CA LEU A 417 -11.37 16.15 -14.18
C LEU A 417 -11.66 17.22 -13.12
N ILE A 418 -12.20 18.37 -13.52
CA ILE A 418 -12.50 19.49 -12.60
C ILE A 418 -13.50 19.09 -11.50
N HIS A 419 -14.39 18.14 -11.78
CA HIS A 419 -15.35 17.64 -10.79
C HIS A 419 -14.65 16.68 -9.81
N ALA A 420 -13.74 15.82 -10.29
CA ALA A 420 -12.91 14.95 -9.45
C ALA A 420 -11.99 15.76 -8.52
N GLU A 421 -11.30 16.79 -9.03
CA GLU A 421 -10.44 17.69 -8.23
C GLU A 421 -11.23 18.45 -7.15
N ARG A 422 -12.41 18.97 -7.48
CA ARG A 422 -13.27 19.64 -6.52
C ARG A 422 -13.84 18.69 -5.47
N TYR A 423 -14.13 17.46 -5.87
CA TYR A 423 -14.55 16.38 -4.99
C TYR A 423 -13.46 16.09 -3.95
N GLU A 424 -12.24 15.84 -4.41
CA GLU A 424 -11.10 15.57 -3.55
C GLU A 424 -10.87 16.72 -2.57
N LEU A 425 -10.73 17.95 -3.06
CA LEU A 425 -10.51 19.13 -2.22
C LEU A 425 -11.64 19.29 -1.18
N GLY A 426 -12.88 19.14 -1.61
CA GLY A 426 -14.04 19.30 -0.74
C GLY A 426 -14.14 18.23 0.35
N VAL A 427 -13.82 16.97 0.03
CA VAL A 427 -13.82 15.88 1.01
C VAL A 427 -12.67 16.04 1.99
N LEU A 428 -11.43 16.28 1.51
CA LEU A 428 -10.26 16.46 2.36
C LEU A 428 -10.46 17.64 3.34
N SER A 429 -10.93 18.78 2.86
CA SER A 429 -11.18 19.95 3.73
C SER A 429 -12.21 19.67 4.81
N ALA A 430 -13.33 19.04 4.46
CA ALA A 430 -14.39 18.71 5.42
C ALA A 430 -13.94 17.65 6.43
N SER A 431 -13.21 16.62 5.97
CA SER A 431 -12.74 15.55 6.84
C SER A 431 -11.68 16.05 7.83
N ARG A 432 -10.72 16.87 7.39
CA ARG A 432 -9.76 17.51 8.30
C ARG A 432 -10.42 18.39 9.35
N ALA A 433 -11.44 19.17 8.96
CA ALA A 433 -12.20 19.98 9.93
C ALA A 433 -12.90 19.09 10.98
N LEU A 434 -13.45 17.93 10.57
CA LEU A 434 -14.07 16.98 11.49
C LEU A 434 -13.02 16.34 12.40
N ILE A 435 -11.87 15.88 11.89
CA ILE A 435 -10.78 15.33 12.72
C ILE A 435 -10.36 16.36 13.77
N HIS A 436 -10.09 17.61 13.37
CA HIS A 436 -9.72 18.67 14.31
C HIS A 436 -10.79 18.92 15.39
N GLN A 437 -12.07 18.94 14.99
CA GLN A 437 -13.18 19.10 15.92
C GLN A 437 -13.27 17.94 16.91
N TYR A 438 -13.15 16.69 16.44
CA TYR A 438 -13.27 15.52 17.29
C TYR A 438 -12.01 15.29 18.13
N ASP A 439 -10.81 15.60 17.65
CA ASP A 439 -9.60 15.61 18.49
C ASP A 439 -9.77 16.54 19.70
N SER A 440 -10.34 17.72 19.51
CA SER A 440 -10.63 18.65 20.61
C SER A 440 -11.66 18.11 21.61
N LYS A 441 -12.71 17.44 21.14
CA LYS A 441 -13.71 16.77 21.98
C LYS A 441 -13.09 15.60 22.77
N LEU A 442 -12.29 14.76 22.10
CA LEU A 442 -11.64 13.59 22.67
C LEU A 442 -10.65 13.97 23.79
N ILE A 443 -9.89 15.06 23.60
CA ILE A 443 -8.97 15.59 24.61
C ILE A 443 -9.74 16.10 25.84
N ALA A 444 -10.90 16.71 25.64
CA ALA A 444 -11.73 17.26 26.71
C ALA A 444 -12.55 16.18 27.47
N GLU A 445 -12.74 15.00 26.91
CA GLU A 445 -13.57 13.94 27.49
C GLU A 445 -12.77 13.04 28.45
N PRO A 446 -13.08 13.02 29.76
CA PRO A 446 -12.34 12.22 30.73
C PRO A 446 -12.69 10.73 30.71
N ASP A 447 -13.91 10.35 30.29
CA ASP A 447 -14.37 8.98 30.29
C ASP A 447 -13.89 8.20 29.07
N ALA A 448 -13.21 7.06 29.29
CA ALA A 448 -12.65 6.25 28.21
C ALA A 448 -13.71 5.63 27.29
N GLY A 449 -14.87 5.24 27.87
CA GLY A 449 -16.00 4.68 27.10
C GLY A 449 -16.62 5.74 26.20
N GLN A 450 -16.78 6.97 26.71
CA GLN A 450 -17.27 8.12 25.90
C GLN A 450 -16.27 8.49 24.79
N ARG A 451 -14.95 8.46 25.07
CA ARG A 451 -13.93 8.66 24.02
C ARG A 451 -14.02 7.61 22.93
N ALA A 452 -14.26 6.34 23.29
CA ALA A 452 -14.46 5.28 22.29
C ALA A 452 -15.70 5.56 21.42
N ALA A 453 -16.82 5.94 22.02
CA ALA A 453 -18.03 6.32 21.30
C ALA A 453 -17.83 7.55 20.39
N LEU A 454 -17.10 8.56 20.86
CA LEU A 454 -16.79 9.76 20.07
C LEU A 454 -15.96 9.46 18.82
N ARG A 455 -15.03 8.49 18.85
CA ARG A 455 -14.27 8.08 17.66
C ARG A 455 -15.18 7.42 16.61
N VAL A 456 -16.12 6.58 17.04
CA VAL A 456 -17.13 5.98 16.16
C VAL A 456 -18.02 7.07 15.56
N GLU A 457 -18.52 8.00 16.40
CA GLU A 457 -19.32 9.14 15.94
C GLU A 457 -18.58 10.02 14.92
N ALA A 458 -17.27 10.25 15.14
CA ALA A 458 -16.41 10.99 14.20
C ALA A 458 -16.36 10.29 12.84
N ASN A 459 -16.10 8.99 12.84
CA ASN A 459 -16.04 8.20 11.61
C ASN A 459 -17.38 8.22 10.84
N GLU A 460 -18.52 8.12 11.55
CA GLU A 460 -19.84 8.23 10.93
C GLU A 460 -20.10 9.62 10.36
N ALA A 461 -19.70 10.70 11.06
CA ALA A 461 -19.81 12.07 10.56
C ALA A 461 -18.97 12.28 9.30
N ILE A 462 -17.76 11.77 9.25
CA ILE A 462 -16.88 11.81 8.09
C ILE A 462 -17.49 11.04 6.92
N ALA A 463 -17.96 9.82 7.15
CA ALA A 463 -18.59 8.97 6.12
C ALA A 463 -19.87 9.62 5.55
N LYS A 464 -20.66 10.28 6.39
CA LYS A 464 -21.85 11.04 5.96
C LYS A 464 -21.47 12.22 5.05
N ALA A 465 -20.44 12.99 5.41
CA ALA A 465 -19.96 14.11 4.59
C ALA A 465 -19.39 13.62 3.26
N LEU A 466 -18.65 12.49 3.28
CA LEU A 466 -18.15 11.81 2.10
C LEU A 466 -19.28 11.38 1.17
N LYS A 467 -20.29 10.64 1.67
CA LYS A 467 -21.42 10.12 0.88
C LYS A 467 -22.15 11.22 0.12
N ALA A 468 -22.41 12.35 0.78
CA ALA A 468 -23.08 13.48 0.16
C ALA A 468 -22.26 14.09 -1.01
N ARG A 469 -20.94 14.22 -0.85
CA ARG A 469 -20.05 14.75 -1.90
C ARG A 469 -19.82 13.77 -3.03
N ALA A 470 -19.73 12.50 -2.71
CA ALA A 470 -19.59 11.43 -3.69
C ALA A 470 -20.83 11.35 -4.62
N ALA A 471 -22.03 11.47 -4.05
CA ALA A 471 -23.28 11.53 -4.82
C ALA A 471 -23.33 12.73 -5.76
N ASP A 472 -23.01 13.94 -5.25
CA ASP A 472 -22.98 15.19 -6.05
C ASP A 472 -21.95 15.07 -7.21
N THR A 473 -20.80 14.43 -6.94
CA THR A 473 -19.77 14.24 -7.97
C THR A 473 -20.20 13.21 -9.01
N LEU A 474 -20.80 12.11 -8.56
CA LEU A 474 -21.34 11.07 -9.45
C LEU A 474 -22.36 11.67 -10.43
N ASP A 475 -23.29 12.49 -9.94
CA ASP A 475 -24.28 13.19 -10.78
C ASP A 475 -23.59 14.06 -11.85
N LYS A 476 -22.56 14.80 -11.49
CA LYS A 476 -21.83 15.69 -12.40
C LYS A 476 -21.05 14.93 -13.48
N VAL A 477 -20.27 13.91 -13.09
CA VAL A 477 -19.51 13.12 -14.08
C VAL A 477 -20.41 12.31 -14.99
N LEU A 478 -21.54 11.81 -14.48
CA LEU A 478 -22.57 11.13 -15.27
C LEU A 478 -23.20 12.10 -16.30
N PHE A 479 -23.50 13.34 -15.89
CA PHE A 479 -24.00 14.38 -16.79
C PHE A 479 -23.01 14.67 -17.93
N GLU A 480 -21.73 14.91 -17.61
CA GLU A 480 -20.68 15.18 -18.61
C GLU A 480 -20.53 14.04 -19.62
N LEU A 481 -20.49 12.80 -19.12
CA LEU A 481 -20.38 11.62 -19.98
C LEU A 481 -21.62 11.43 -20.84
N SER A 482 -22.83 11.54 -20.25
CA SER A 482 -24.10 11.38 -20.97
C SER A 482 -24.31 12.43 -22.05
N SER A 483 -23.93 13.69 -21.76
CA SER A 483 -23.99 14.80 -22.73
C SER A 483 -23.03 14.62 -23.90
N GLY A 484 -22.00 13.79 -23.76
CA GLY A 484 -21.03 13.45 -24.80
C GLY A 484 -21.39 12.20 -25.63
N MET A 485 -22.52 11.54 -25.33
CA MET A 485 -22.92 10.30 -26.04
C MET A 485 -23.27 10.58 -27.49
N LYS A 486 -22.68 9.79 -28.40
CA LYS A 486 -22.94 9.90 -29.85
C LYS A 486 -23.75 8.74 -30.42
N ASN A 487 -24.00 7.68 -29.63
CA ASN A 487 -24.67 6.45 -30.03
C ASN A 487 -24.10 5.82 -31.32
N ALA A 488 -22.82 6.08 -31.65
CA ALA A 488 -22.20 5.72 -32.93
C ALA A 488 -22.96 6.21 -34.17
N PHE A 489 -23.79 7.27 -34.04
CA PHE A 489 -24.59 7.80 -35.15
C PHE A 489 -23.79 8.85 -35.92
N ALA A 490 -23.67 8.66 -37.24
CA ALA A 490 -22.82 9.50 -38.12
C ALA A 490 -23.29 10.97 -38.24
N ARG A 491 -24.53 11.27 -37.94
CA ARG A 491 -25.16 12.59 -38.01
C ARG A 491 -25.56 13.11 -36.63
N SER A 492 -24.75 12.84 -35.59
CA SER A 492 -25.06 13.33 -34.23
C SER A 492 -25.04 14.87 -34.22
N ASP A 493 -25.81 15.47 -33.30
CA ASP A 493 -25.98 16.90 -33.15
C ASP A 493 -24.77 17.58 -32.41
N ALA A 494 -23.68 16.88 -32.21
CA ALA A 494 -22.48 17.38 -31.52
C ALA A 494 -21.50 18.09 -32.44
#